data_1ffaf768db24324b569b0c23956abcd6
#
_entry.id   1ffaf768db24324b569b0c23956abcd6
#
_cell.length_a   1.000
_cell.length_b   1.000
_cell.length_c   1.000
_cell.angle_alpha   90.00
_cell.angle_beta   90.00
_cell.angle_gamma   90.00
#
_symmetry.space_group_name_H-M   'P 1'
#
loop_
_entity.id
_entity.type
_entity.pdbx_description
1 polymer ?
#
loop_
_entity_poly.entity_id
_entity_poly.type
_entity_poly.pdbx_seq_one_letter_code
_entity_poly.pdbx_strand_id
1 'polypeptide(L)'
;MWSNASSEAALPVPIEIRPLRSARRLRLRFDEAAGVLKLTCPLRTNRRAALAWALDQREWIDKQLARAGAPEPLKPDAAIPIMGEETRIRWDTEFPRMPVLTGGELRCGGPESSVPARVERFLRRLALTTMSEDVADYTAAAGVSPRSVSVGDAATRWGSCSSQGRIRLSWRLILAPPEVRRYVVAHEVAHLVHLHHGPEFKALEARLFGPGLGQAKAALRRIGPRLRLVGRGR
;
A
#
# COMPACT_ATOMS: atom_id res chain seq x y z
N MET A 1 1.56 0.01 -42.20
CA MET A 1 1.11 -0.02 -40.80
C MET A 1 1.62 -1.30 -40.13
N TRP A 2 2.82 -1.26 -39.52
CA TRP A 2 3.41 -2.41 -38.85
C TRP A 2 3.10 -2.31 -37.36
N SER A 3 2.51 -3.34 -36.84
CA SER A 3 1.87 -3.45 -35.52
C SER A 3 2.89 -3.31 -34.38
N ASN A 4 2.72 -2.28 -33.55
CA ASN A 4 3.43 -2.06 -32.29
C ASN A 4 3.12 -3.13 -31.20
N ALA A 5 2.20 -4.04 -31.46
CA ALA A 5 1.78 -5.09 -30.54
C ALA A 5 2.85 -6.15 -30.28
N SER A 6 3.74 -6.42 -31.23
CA SER A 6 4.74 -7.48 -31.09
C SER A 6 5.84 -7.17 -30.06
N SER A 7 6.24 -5.91 -29.90
CA SER A 7 7.29 -5.55 -28.92
C SER A 7 6.76 -5.43 -27.48
N GLU A 8 5.48 -5.10 -27.29
CA GLU A 8 4.83 -5.10 -25.98
C GLU A 8 4.55 -6.52 -25.50
N ALA A 9 4.21 -7.42 -26.41
CA ALA A 9 4.00 -8.85 -26.13
C ALA A 9 5.28 -9.60 -25.69
N ALA A 10 6.47 -9.01 -25.92
CA ALA A 10 7.75 -9.58 -25.50
C ALA A 10 8.09 -9.30 -24.02
N LEU A 11 7.37 -8.39 -23.36
CA LEU A 11 7.53 -8.15 -21.92
C LEU A 11 6.64 -9.11 -21.11
N PRO A 12 7.08 -9.56 -19.93
CA PRO A 12 6.35 -10.55 -19.13
C PRO A 12 5.09 -9.98 -18.46
N VAL A 13 4.94 -8.65 -18.44
CA VAL A 13 3.78 -7.92 -17.90
C VAL A 13 3.51 -6.67 -18.74
N PRO A 14 2.28 -6.14 -18.73
CA PRO A 14 1.93 -4.92 -19.46
C PRO A 14 2.83 -3.73 -19.09
N ILE A 15 3.03 -2.81 -20.05
CA ILE A 15 3.82 -1.60 -19.86
C ILE A 15 3.00 -0.34 -20.17
N GLU A 16 3.01 0.62 -19.24
CA GLU A 16 2.47 1.97 -19.40
C GLU A 16 3.61 2.94 -19.66
N ILE A 17 3.63 3.57 -20.85
CA ILE A 17 4.63 4.57 -21.20
C ILE A 17 4.05 5.97 -21.00
N ARG A 18 4.71 6.76 -20.15
CA ARG A 18 4.29 8.11 -19.80
C ARG A 18 5.37 9.14 -20.14
N PRO A 19 5.23 9.88 -21.24
CA PRO A 19 6.09 11.02 -21.53
C PRO A 19 5.82 12.16 -20.55
N LEU A 20 6.89 12.77 -19.99
CA LEU A 20 6.78 13.91 -19.07
C LEU A 20 7.76 15.02 -19.47
N ARG A 21 7.32 16.28 -19.40
CA ARG A 21 8.18 17.47 -19.68
C ARG A 21 9.37 17.56 -18.70
N SER A 22 9.17 17.16 -17.46
CA SER A 22 10.19 17.17 -16.40
C SER A 22 11.16 16.00 -16.48
N ALA A 23 10.86 14.96 -17.25
CA ALA A 23 11.74 13.81 -17.38
C ALA A 23 12.95 14.12 -18.24
N ARG A 24 14.16 13.92 -17.70
CA ARG A 24 15.43 14.09 -18.40
C ARG A 24 16.03 12.78 -18.88
N ARG A 25 15.52 11.62 -18.42
CA ARG A 25 16.00 10.27 -18.72
C ARG A 25 14.86 9.28 -18.68
N LEU A 26 15.06 8.10 -19.25
CA LEU A 26 14.18 6.96 -19.12
C LEU A 26 14.24 6.43 -17.67
N ARG A 27 13.09 6.13 -17.10
CA ARG A 27 12.97 5.55 -15.77
C ARG A 27 11.89 4.47 -15.77
N LEU A 28 12.29 3.24 -15.48
CA LEU A 28 11.39 2.11 -15.34
C LEU A 28 11.09 1.87 -13.86
N ARG A 29 9.84 1.56 -13.57
CA ARG A 29 9.37 1.14 -12.27
C ARG A 29 8.35 0.02 -12.45
N PHE A 30 8.45 -1.01 -11.65
CA PHE A 30 7.38 -2.00 -11.54
C PHE A 30 6.36 -1.52 -10.51
N ASP A 31 5.10 -1.47 -10.90
CA ASP A 31 3.96 -1.21 -10.03
C ASP A 31 3.37 -2.55 -9.61
N GLU A 32 3.87 -3.08 -8.48
CA GLU A 32 3.45 -4.37 -7.94
C GLU A 32 1.94 -4.44 -7.72
N ALA A 33 1.33 -3.32 -7.33
CA ALA A 33 -0.10 -3.25 -7.04
C ALA A 33 -0.98 -3.38 -8.30
N ALA A 34 -0.50 -2.85 -9.42
CA ALA A 34 -1.20 -2.90 -10.71
C ALA A 34 -0.72 -4.07 -11.60
N GLY A 35 0.42 -4.71 -11.25
CA GLY A 35 1.05 -5.74 -12.08
C GLY A 35 1.59 -5.20 -13.40
N VAL A 36 1.96 -3.90 -13.46
CA VAL A 36 2.39 -3.25 -14.70
C VAL A 36 3.74 -2.56 -14.54
N LEU A 37 4.49 -2.50 -15.64
CA LEU A 37 5.68 -1.67 -15.74
C LEU A 37 5.29 -0.23 -16.07
N LYS A 38 5.79 0.74 -15.32
CA LYS A 38 5.61 2.18 -15.60
C LYS A 38 6.92 2.77 -16.08
N LEU A 39 6.97 3.11 -17.37
CA LEU A 39 8.11 3.76 -18.01
C LEU A 39 7.85 5.26 -18.17
N THR A 40 8.61 6.05 -17.45
CA THR A 40 8.63 7.51 -17.63
C THR A 40 9.76 7.89 -18.57
N CYS A 41 9.48 8.75 -19.56
CA CYS A 41 10.46 9.18 -20.56
C CYS A 41 10.31 10.68 -20.88
N PRO A 42 11.37 11.32 -21.46
CA PRO A 42 11.28 12.66 -22.03
C PRO A 42 10.23 12.74 -23.15
N LEU A 43 9.61 13.91 -23.33
CA LEU A 43 8.56 14.11 -24.37
C LEU A 43 8.98 13.73 -25.79
N ARG A 44 10.28 13.94 -26.10
CA ARG A 44 10.83 13.66 -27.43
C ARG A 44 11.21 12.19 -27.66
N THR A 45 11.03 11.33 -26.64
CA THR A 45 11.38 9.92 -26.77
C THR A 45 10.33 9.21 -27.64
N ASN A 46 10.81 8.58 -28.71
CA ASN A 46 9.98 7.74 -29.54
C ASN A 46 9.53 6.49 -28.76
N ARG A 47 8.25 6.11 -28.87
CA ARG A 47 7.68 4.95 -28.22
C ARG A 47 8.47 3.66 -28.48
N ARG A 48 8.91 3.45 -29.73
CA ARG A 48 9.70 2.27 -30.13
C ARG A 48 11.04 2.23 -29.39
N ALA A 49 11.75 3.36 -29.33
CA ALA A 49 13.00 3.46 -28.58
C ALA A 49 12.80 3.24 -27.06
N ALA A 50 11.70 3.75 -26.50
CA ALA A 50 11.35 3.53 -25.10
C ALA A 50 11.08 2.05 -24.80
N LEU A 51 10.38 1.36 -25.69
CA LEU A 51 10.13 -0.09 -25.56
C LEU A 51 11.41 -0.92 -25.73
N ALA A 52 12.25 -0.62 -26.72
CA ALA A 52 13.53 -1.28 -26.89
C ALA A 52 14.39 -1.17 -25.63
N TRP A 53 14.50 0.05 -25.08
CA TRP A 53 15.23 0.26 -23.83
C TRP A 53 14.62 -0.53 -22.65
N ALA A 54 13.29 -0.64 -22.58
CA ALA A 54 12.63 -1.43 -21.53
C ALA A 54 12.93 -2.92 -21.67
N LEU A 55 13.01 -3.44 -22.89
CA LEU A 55 13.40 -4.82 -23.17
C LEU A 55 14.85 -5.11 -22.75
N ASP A 56 15.75 -4.14 -22.92
CA ASP A 56 17.15 -4.25 -22.45
C ASP A 56 17.24 -4.35 -20.92
N GLN A 57 16.16 -3.93 -20.19
CA GLN A 57 16.08 -4.06 -18.73
C GLN A 57 15.48 -5.40 -18.28
N ARG A 58 15.41 -6.43 -19.14
CA ARG A 58 14.73 -7.70 -18.89
C ARG A 58 15.18 -8.35 -17.58
N GLU A 59 16.47 -8.43 -17.33
CA GLU A 59 17.01 -9.02 -16.11
C GLU A 59 16.53 -8.30 -14.83
N TRP A 60 16.48 -6.96 -14.88
CA TRP A 60 15.94 -6.16 -13.78
C TRP A 60 14.44 -6.41 -13.60
N ILE A 61 13.68 -6.49 -14.71
CA ILE A 61 12.24 -6.79 -14.68
C ILE A 61 12.00 -8.15 -14.04
N ASP A 62 12.70 -9.18 -14.47
CA ASP A 62 12.56 -10.53 -13.95
C ASP A 62 12.90 -10.60 -12.46
N LYS A 63 13.93 -9.88 -12.00
CA LYS A 63 14.25 -9.72 -10.57
C LYS A 63 13.13 -9.01 -9.79
N GLN A 64 12.48 -7.99 -10.38
CA GLN A 64 11.34 -7.33 -9.72
C GLN A 64 10.13 -8.27 -9.62
N LEU A 65 9.81 -9.00 -10.70
CA LEU A 65 8.71 -9.97 -10.72
C LEU A 65 8.93 -11.12 -9.74
N ALA A 66 10.15 -11.64 -9.66
CA ALA A 66 10.49 -12.68 -8.69
C ALA A 66 10.37 -12.22 -7.22
N ARG A 67 10.58 -10.91 -6.97
CA ARG A 67 10.41 -10.30 -5.65
C ARG A 67 8.98 -9.91 -5.33
N ALA A 68 8.21 -9.57 -6.36
CA ALA A 68 6.80 -9.28 -6.25
C ALA A 68 6.08 -10.61 -6.00
N GLY A 69 5.61 -10.85 -4.80
CA GLY A 69 4.78 -12.01 -4.49
C GLY A 69 3.52 -12.09 -5.36
N ALA A 70 2.83 -13.22 -5.33
CA ALA A 70 1.55 -13.36 -6.01
C ALA A 70 0.47 -12.47 -5.36
N PRO A 71 -0.46 -11.88 -6.14
CA PRO A 71 -1.63 -11.21 -5.59
C PRO A 71 -2.39 -12.12 -4.61
N GLU A 72 -2.80 -11.57 -3.49
CA GLU A 72 -3.59 -12.26 -2.46
C GLU A 72 -5.05 -11.75 -2.51
N PRO A 73 -5.94 -12.36 -3.33
CA PRO A 73 -7.32 -11.88 -3.46
C PRO A 73 -8.13 -12.11 -2.19
N LEU A 74 -9.06 -11.20 -1.90
CA LEU A 74 -10.00 -11.29 -0.77
C LEU A 74 -11.18 -12.22 -1.12
N LYS A 75 -10.91 -13.50 -1.30
CA LYS A 75 -11.91 -14.52 -1.67
C LYS A 75 -12.21 -15.48 -0.52
N PRO A 76 -13.30 -16.25 -0.59
CA PRO A 76 -13.57 -17.34 0.36
C PRO A 76 -12.34 -18.25 0.54
N ASP A 77 -12.13 -18.70 1.76
CA ASP A 77 -11.03 -19.54 2.24
C ASP A 77 -9.63 -18.95 2.14
N ALA A 78 -9.46 -17.73 1.61
CA ALA A 78 -8.18 -17.04 1.66
C ALA A 78 -7.81 -16.70 3.11
N ALA A 79 -6.53 -16.87 3.44
CA ALA A 79 -5.95 -16.41 4.71
C ALA A 79 -5.26 -15.06 4.48
N ILE A 80 -5.61 -14.07 5.27
CA ILE A 80 -5.01 -12.72 5.23
C ILE A 80 -4.62 -12.31 6.66
N PRO A 81 -3.55 -11.54 6.84
CA PRO A 81 -3.29 -10.98 8.16
C PRO A 81 -4.29 -9.85 8.46
N ILE A 82 -4.82 -9.80 9.69
CA ILE A 82 -5.54 -8.66 10.25
C ILE A 82 -4.92 -8.35 11.61
N MET A 83 -4.43 -7.13 11.79
CA MET A 83 -3.66 -6.72 12.98
C MET A 83 -2.45 -7.64 13.28
N GLY A 84 -1.87 -8.23 12.23
CA GLY A 84 -0.75 -9.17 12.34
C GLY A 84 -1.14 -10.64 12.54
N GLU A 85 -2.40 -10.91 12.87
CA GLU A 85 -2.91 -12.27 13.11
C GLU A 85 -3.48 -12.86 11.82
N GLU A 86 -3.10 -14.11 11.49
CA GLU A 86 -3.63 -14.79 10.32
C GLU A 86 -5.14 -15.06 10.51
N THR A 87 -5.93 -14.53 9.58
CA THR A 87 -7.40 -14.57 9.62
C THR A 87 -7.93 -15.19 8.35
N ARG A 88 -8.78 -16.20 8.46
CA ARG A 88 -9.41 -16.87 7.32
C ARG A 88 -10.72 -16.18 6.93
N ILE A 89 -10.87 -15.84 5.66
CA ILE A 89 -12.15 -15.36 5.12
C ILE A 89 -13.08 -16.56 4.97
N ARG A 90 -14.20 -16.55 5.70
CA ARG A 90 -15.24 -17.60 5.62
C ARG A 90 -16.48 -17.01 4.97
N TRP A 91 -17.00 -17.71 3.99
CA TRP A 91 -18.24 -17.35 3.34
C TRP A 91 -19.29 -18.46 3.53
N ASP A 92 -20.50 -18.05 3.84
CA ASP A 92 -21.69 -18.90 3.91
C ASP A 92 -22.92 -18.02 3.69
N THR A 93 -23.99 -18.58 3.09
CA THR A 93 -25.26 -17.88 2.88
C THR A 93 -25.93 -17.47 4.20
N GLU A 94 -25.72 -18.24 5.25
CA GLU A 94 -26.27 -18.00 6.60
C GLU A 94 -25.52 -16.93 7.40
N PHE A 95 -24.31 -16.56 6.96
CA PHE A 95 -23.55 -15.52 7.66
C PHE A 95 -24.11 -14.12 7.39
N PRO A 96 -23.87 -13.16 8.32
CA PRO A 96 -24.26 -11.78 8.12
C PRO A 96 -23.63 -11.21 6.84
N ARG A 97 -24.41 -10.42 6.06
CA ARG A 97 -23.89 -9.74 4.88
C ARG A 97 -22.73 -8.79 5.19
N MET A 98 -22.77 -8.14 6.37
CA MET A 98 -21.65 -7.32 6.84
C MET A 98 -20.62 -8.24 7.48
N PRO A 99 -19.35 -8.21 7.02
CA PRO A 99 -18.31 -9.05 7.59
C PRO A 99 -18.15 -8.85 9.10
N VAL A 100 -17.99 -9.96 9.82
CA VAL A 100 -17.77 -10.00 11.27
C VAL A 100 -16.47 -10.75 11.55
N LEU A 101 -15.58 -10.11 12.29
CA LEU A 101 -14.32 -10.71 12.75
C LEU A 101 -14.56 -11.40 14.10
N THR A 102 -14.35 -12.70 14.14
CA THR A 102 -14.54 -13.51 15.36
C THR A 102 -13.71 -14.80 15.30
N GLY A 103 -13.02 -15.14 16.38
CA GLY A 103 -12.32 -16.41 16.51
C GLY A 103 -11.27 -16.68 15.41
N GLY A 104 -10.55 -15.68 14.93
CA GLY A 104 -9.56 -15.83 13.83
C GLY A 104 -10.19 -16.01 12.45
N GLU A 105 -11.51 -15.80 12.33
CA GLU A 105 -12.25 -15.85 11.07
C GLU A 105 -12.92 -14.52 10.76
N LEU A 106 -12.93 -14.15 9.48
CA LEU A 106 -13.73 -13.04 8.95
C LEU A 106 -14.92 -13.63 8.20
N ARG A 107 -16.06 -13.74 8.88
CA ARG A 107 -17.28 -14.33 8.36
C ARG A 107 -18.08 -13.32 7.53
N CYS A 108 -18.50 -13.71 6.32
CA CYS A 108 -19.19 -12.84 5.37
C CYS A 108 -20.24 -13.63 4.58
N GLY A 109 -21.48 -13.16 4.59
CA GLY A 109 -22.60 -13.76 3.85
C GLY A 109 -23.00 -12.98 2.59
N GLY A 110 -24.12 -13.38 1.98
CA GLY A 110 -24.68 -12.81 0.76
C GLY A 110 -24.01 -13.34 -0.51
N PRO A 111 -24.21 -12.73 -1.71
CA PRO A 111 -23.66 -13.25 -2.96
C PRO A 111 -22.14 -13.40 -2.89
N GLU A 112 -21.63 -14.59 -3.21
CA GLU A 112 -20.21 -14.92 -3.15
C GLU A 112 -19.34 -13.96 -3.99
N SER A 113 -19.79 -13.63 -5.19
CA SER A 113 -19.11 -12.70 -6.09
C SER A 113 -18.84 -11.30 -5.50
N SER A 114 -19.59 -10.93 -4.46
CA SER A 114 -19.43 -9.63 -3.78
C SER A 114 -18.57 -9.71 -2.51
N VAL A 115 -18.09 -10.90 -2.12
CA VAL A 115 -17.24 -11.09 -0.92
C VAL A 115 -16.01 -10.20 -0.97
N PRO A 116 -15.23 -10.14 -2.06
CA PRO A 116 -14.02 -9.30 -2.11
C PRO A 116 -14.29 -7.83 -1.80
N ALA A 117 -15.34 -7.28 -2.40
CA ALA A 117 -15.70 -5.87 -2.21
C ALA A 117 -16.22 -5.57 -0.79
N ARG A 118 -16.92 -6.52 -0.18
CA ARG A 118 -17.43 -6.40 1.20
C ARG A 118 -16.30 -6.49 2.20
N VAL A 119 -15.42 -7.45 2.04
CA VAL A 119 -14.24 -7.62 2.90
C VAL A 119 -13.34 -6.39 2.82
N GLU A 120 -13.04 -5.88 1.61
CA GLU A 120 -12.25 -4.66 1.46
C GLU A 120 -12.92 -3.47 2.17
N ARG A 121 -14.22 -3.29 2.00
CA ARG A 121 -14.97 -2.21 2.66
C ARG A 121 -14.95 -2.33 4.18
N PHE A 122 -15.05 -3.53 4.70
CA PHE A 122 -14.92 -3.81 6.13
C PHE A 122 -13.51 -3.44 6.62
N LEU A 123 -12.46 -3.91 5.96
CA LEU A 123 -11.07 -3.62 6.32
C LEU A 123 -10.76 -2.12 6.27
N ARG A 124 -11.31 -1.39 5.30
CA ARG A 124 -11.17 0.08 5.22
C ARG A 124 -11.84 0.80 6.39
N ARG A 125 -13.02 0.34 6.82
CA ARG A 125 -13.70 0.91 8.00
C ARG A 125 -12.90 0.60 9.26
N LEU A 126 -12.52 -0.66 9.46
CA LEU A 126 -11.70 -1.07 10.60
C LEU A 126 -10.40 -0.27 10.65
N ALA A 127 -9.74 -0.11 9.50
CA ALA A 127 -8.54 0.70 9.37
C ALA A 127 -8.76 2.16 9.77
N LEU A 128 -9.86 2.78 9.32
CA LEU A 128 -10.14 4.17 9.66
C LEU A 128 -10.40 4.34 11.15
N THR A 129 -11.23 3.49 11.75
CA THR A 129 -11.52 3.54 13.19
C THR A 129 -10.25 3.36 14.02
N THR A 130 -9.53 2.26 13.82
CA THR A 130 -8.33 1.94 14.61
C THR A 130 -7.21 2.97 14.43
N MET A 131 -6.96 3.43 13.20
CA MET A 131 -5.91 4.43 12.99
C MET A 131 -6.32 5.84 13.44
N SER A 132 -7.61 6.16 13.51
CA SER A 132 -8.06 7.42 14.12
C SER A 132 -7.82 7.42 15.63
N GLU A 133 -7.99 6.29 16.28
CA GLU A 133 -7.63 6.10 17.70
C GLU A 133 -6.11 6.25 17.90
N ASP A 134 -5.30 5.56 17.10
CA ASP A 134 -3.83 5.70 17.15
C ASP A 134 -3.39 7.16 16.90
N VAL A 135 -4.03 7.88 15.97
CA VAL A 135 -3.75 9.31 15.70
C VAL A 135 -4.11 10.15 16.91
N ALA A 136 -5.27 9.90 17.54
CA ALA A 136 -5.69 10.65 18.73
C ALA A 136 -4.68 10.52 19.89
N ASP A 137 -4.18 9.29 20.14
CA ASP A 137 -3.15 9.03 21.14
C ASP A 137 -1.89 9.88 20.89
N TYR A 138 -1.36 9.81 19.67
CA TYR A 138 -0.10 10.50 19.36
C TYR A 138 -0.25 12.02 19.23
N THR A 139 -1.40 12.50 18.77
CA THR A 139 -1.63 13.95 18.69
C THR A 139 -1.84 14.55 20.06
N ALA A 140 -2.47 13.84 21.00
CA ALA A 140 -2.54 14.24 22.41
C ALA A 140 -1.13 14.34 23.02
N ALA A 141 -0.26 13.33 22.79
CA ALA A 141 1.12 13.34 23.27
C ALA A 141 2.00 14.43 22.62
N ALA A 142 1.68 14.85 21.40
CA ALA A 142 2.38 15.91 20.68
C ALA A 142 1.82 17.32 20.95
N GLY A 143 0.65 17.46 21.58
CA GLY A 143 -0.04 18.73 21.80
C GLY A 143 -0.53 19.39 20.50
N VAL A 144 -0.91 18.59 19.48
CA VAL A 144 -1.37 19.08 18.17
C VAL A 144 -2.69 18.42 17.75
N SER A 145 -3.34 18.97 16.72
CA SER A 145 -4.56 18.38 16.18
C SER A 145 -4.48 18.31 14.65
N PRO A 146 -4.82 17.17 14.03
CA PRO A 146 -4.90 17.07 12.60
C PRO A 146 -6.17 17.77 12.09
N ARG A 147 -6.13 18.34 10.89
CA ARG A 147 -7.31 18.85 10.23
C ARG A 147 -8.29 17.74 9.80
N SER A 148 -7.75 16.61 9.40
CA SER A 148 -8.53 15.42 9.04
C SER A 148 -7.66 14.17 9.01
N VAL A 149 -8.28 13.02 9.30
CA VAL A 149 -7.69 11.70 9.14
C VAL A 149 -8.51 10.93 8.10
N SER A 150 -7.84 10.25 7.19
CA SER A 150 -8.49 9.46 6.14
C SER A 150 -7.66 8.23 5.78
N VAL A 151 -8.33 7.21 5.22
CA VAL A 151 -7.64 6.06 4.65
C VAL A 151 -7.73 6.06 3.13
N GLY A 152 -6.69 5.52 2.50
CA GLY A 152 -6.59 5.43 1.05
C GLY A 152 -5.82 4.18 0.62
N ASP A 153 -5.57 4.07 -0.69
CA ASP A 153 -4.81 2.98 -1.30
C ASP A 153 -3.66 3.52 -2.14
N ALA A 154 -2.71 4.22 -1.49
CA ALA A 154 -1.56 4.75 -2.19
C ALA A 154 -0.55 3.63 -2.51
N ALA A 155 -0.17 3.50 -3.79
CA ALA A 155 0.71 2.43 -4.25
C ALA A 155 2.14 2.52 -3.71
N THR A 156 2.63 3.72 -3.37
CA THR A 156 4.07 3.96 -3.09
C THR A 156 4.39 4.35 -1.66
N ARG A 157 3.41 4.72 -0.86
CA ARG A 157 3.61 5.20 0.51
C ARG A 157 2.58 4.61 1.47
N TRP A 158 2.95 4.51 2.73
CA TRP A 158 2.08 4.00 3.78
C TRP A 158 1.24 5.10 4.44
N GLY A 159 1.77 6.31 4.45
CA GLY A 159 1.09 7.49 4.96
C GLY A 159 1.51 8.76 4.23
N SER A 160 0.86 9.85 4.54
CA SER A 160 1.24 11.21 4.16
C SER A 160 0.54 12.23 5.06
N CYS A 161 1.28 13.24 5.46
CA CYS A 161 0.74 14.44 6.10
C CYS A 161 0.95 15.63 5.15
N SER A 162 -0.10 16.42 4.91
CA SER A 162 0.04 17.65 4.13
C SER A 162 0.40 18.83 5.04
N SER A 163 0.95 19.91 4.44
CA SER A 163 1.20 21.17 5.15
C SER A 163 -0.05 21.80 5.76
N GLN A 164 -1.25 21.34 5.36
CA GLN A 164 -2.53 21.78 5.93
C GLN A 164 -3.02 20.87 7.07
N GLY A 165 -2.17 19.96 7.58
CA GLY A 165 -2.51 19.06 8.67
C GLY A 165 -3.46 17.91 8.29
N ARG A 166 -3.58 17.55 7.01
CA ARG A 166 -4.40 16.40 6.58
C ARG A 166 -3.53 15.13 6.59
N ILE A 167 -3.90 14.15 7.42
CA ILE A 167 -3.25 12.85 7.48
C ILE A 167 -4.04 11.87 6.59
N ARG A 168 -3.33 11.16 5.71
CA ARG A 168 -3.88 10.07 4.91
C ARG A 168 -3.02 8.83 5.06
N LEU A 169 -3.62 7.72 5.48
CA LEU A 169 -2.95 6.45 5.76
C LEU A 169 -3.40 5.37 4.77
N SER A 170 -2.55 4.40 4.48
CA SER A 170 -2.95 3.23 3.70
C SER A 170 -3.85 2.33 4.53
N TRP A 171 -5.02 1.94 4.00
CA TRP A 171 -5.91 1.02 4.69
C TRP A 171 -5.23 -0.34 4.99
N ARG A 172 -4.21 -0.71 4.19
CA ARG A 172 -3.48 -1.96 4.39
C ARG A 172 -2.63 -2.00 5.66
N LEU A 173 -2.47 -0.87 6.34
CA LEU A 173 -1.83 -0.85 7.65
C LEU A 173 -2.61 -1.63 8.72
N ILE A 174 -3.92 -1.84 8.53
CA ILE A 174 -4.72 -2.69 9.41
C ILE A 174 -4.32 -4.18 9.33
N LEU A 175 -3.66 -4.57 8.25
CA LEU A 175 -3.15 -5.92 8.06
C LEU A 175 -1.84 -6.15 8.84
N ALA A 176 -1.11 -5.08 9.15
CA ALA A 176 0.15 -5.13 9.87
C ALA A 176 -0.06 -5.36 11.38
N PRO A 177 0.94 -5.92 12.07
CA PRO A 177 0.97 -5.89 13.53
C PRO A 177 0.80 -4.48 14.09
N PRO A 178 0.18 -4.31 15.27
CA PRO A 178 -0.13 -3.01 15.85
C PRO A 178 1.08 -2.07 15.95
N GLU A 179 2.24 -2.56 16.35
CA GLU A 179 3.46 -1.78 16.48
C GLU A 179 3.95 -1.22 15.12
N VAL A 180 3.75 -1.95 14.03
CA VAL A 180 4.11 -1.51 12.68
C VAL A 180 3.14 -0.44 12.18
N ARG A 181 1.84 -0.62 12.41
CA ARG A 181 0.80 0.36 12.09
C ARG A 181 1.03 1.65 12.88
N ARG A 182 1.19 1.56 14.20
CA ARG A 182 1.42 2.69 15.11
C ARG A 182 2.69 3.46 14.76
N TYR A 183 3.74 2.78 14.31
CA TYR A 183 4.94 3.46 13.81
C TYR A 183 4.62 4.42 12.65
N VAL A 184 3.86 3.98 11.66
CA VAL A 184 3.50 4.86 10.53
C VAL A 184 2.63 6.03 11.00
N VAL A 185 1.70 5.77 11.92
CA VAL A 185 0.85 6.84 12.49
C VAL A 185 1.69 7.87 13.24
N ALA A 186 2.61 7.44 14.11
CA ALA A 186 3.53 8.34 14.83
C ALA A 186 4.38 9.19 13.87
N HIS A 187 4.85 8.59 12.76
CA HIS A 187 5.59 9.28 11.70
C HIS A 187 4.75 10.39 11.06
N GLU A 188 3.50 10.11 10.69
CA GLU A 188 2.62 11.12 10.09
C GLU A 188 2.18 12.20 11.08
N VAL A 189 2.02 11.85 12.37
CA VAL A 189 1.76 12.84 13.41
C VAL A 189 2.97 13.74 13.64
N ALA A 190 4.19 13.20 13.60
CA ALA A 190 5.41 14.03 13.69
C ALA A 190 5.49 15.06 12.55
N HIS A 191 4.93 14.76 11.37
CA HIS A 191 4.81 15.70 10.26
C HIS A 191 3.82 16.85 10.49
N LEU A 192 2.91 16.76 11.46
CA LEU A 192 2.09 17.92 11.87
C LEU A 192 2.92 19.05 12.48
N VAL A 193 4.09 18.69 13.06
CA VAL A 193 5.00 19.64 13.71
C VAL A 193 6.19 19.98 12.80
N HIS A 194 6.81 18.96 12.20
CA HIS A 194 8.02 19.11 11.38
C HIS A 194 7.81 18.49 9.99
N LEU A 195 7.71 19.34 8.97
CA LEU A 195 7.46 18.88 7.57
C LEU A 195 8.66 18.16 6.95
N HIS A 196 9.87 18.33 7.49
CA HIS A 196 11.11 17.76 6.95
C HIS A 196 11.74 16.80 7.95
N HIS A 197 12.33 15.70 7.45
CA HIS A 197 12.95 14.64 8.26
C HIS A 197 14.31 15.06 8.89
N GLY A 198 14.40 16.28 9.42
CA GLY A 198 15.56 16.79 10.13
C GLY A 198 15.77 16.16 11.51
N PRO A 199 16.77 16.64 12.29
CA PRO A 199 17.03 16.13 13.64
C PRO A 199 15.84 16.26 14.58
N GLU A 200 15.14 17.39 14.54
CA GLU A 200 13.95 17.68 15.37
C GLU A 200 12.79 16.72 15.07
N PHE A 201 12.53 16.44 13.77
CA PHE A 201 11.56 15.43 13.36
C PHE A 201 11.91 14.05 13.95
N LYS A 202 13.17 13.63 13.81
CA LYS A 202 13.63 12.33 14.31
C LYS A 202 13.53 12.21 15.83
N ALA A 203 13.83 13.30 16.54
CA ALA A 203 13.68 13.36 17.98
C ALA A 203 12.21 13.25 18.41
N LEU A 204 11.30 13.96 17.72
CA LEU A 204 9.88 13.89 17.96
C LEU A 204 9.30 12.50 17.63
N GLU A 205 9.62 11.94 16.44
CA GLU A 205 9.21 10.59 16.03
C GLU A 205 9.63 9.55 17.09
N ALA A 206 10.89 9.61 17.56
CA ALA A 206 11.38 8.68 18.57
C ALA A 206 10.69 8.87 19.93
N ARG A 207 10.40 10.10 20.33
CA ARG A 207 9.67 10.40 21.58
C ARG A 207 8.22 9.91 21.52
N LEU A 208 7.53 10.13 20.40
CA LEU A 208 6.12 9.73 20.21
C LEU A 208 5.97 8.22 20.18
N PHE A 209 6.81 7.54 19.41
CA PHE A 209 6.71 6.09 19.29
C PHE A 209 7.26 5.34 20.49
N GLY A 210 8.34 5.85 21.08
CA GLY A 210 9.02 5.22 22.22
C GLY A 210 9.96 4.07 21.79
N PRO A 211 10.22 3.13 22.72
CA PRO A 211 11.10 1.98 22.45
C PRO A 211 10.60 1.13 21.28
N GLY A 212 11.53 0.56 20.49
CA GLY A 212 11.17 -0.34 19.39
C GLY A 212 10.99 0.33 18.03
N LEU A 213 11.19 1.66 17.91
CA LEU A 213 11.06 2.38 16.62
C LEU A 213 11.86 1.72 15.48
N GLY A 214 13.11 1.33 15.74
CA GLY A 214 13.97 0.67 14.77
C GLY A 214 13.42 -0.68 14.32
N GLN A 215 12.90 -1.47 15.26
CA GLN A 215 12.29 -2.78 15.00
C GLN A 215 11.01 -2.64 14.18
N ALA A 216 10.10 -1.72 14.52
CA ALA A 216 8.87 -1.47 13.79
C ALA A 216 9.15 -1.01 12.35
N LYS A 217 10.14 -0.14 12.16
CA LYS A 217 10.61 0.32 10.84
C LYS A 217 11.19 -0.83 10.00
N ALA A 218 11.99 -1.71 10.61
CA ALA A 218 12.55 -2.88 9.95
C ALA A 218 11.45 -3.89 9.60
N ALA A 219 10.49 -4.13 10.51
CA ALA A 219 9.34 -4.98 10.27
C ALA A 219 8.49 -4.49 9.09
N LEU A 220 8.17 -3.19 9.01
CA LEU A 220 7.44 -2.60 7.88
C LEU A 220 8.17 -2.83 6.54
N ARG A 221 9.50 -2.70 6.51
CA ARG A 221 10.28 -2.98 5.30
C ARG A 221 10.17 -4.44 4.86
N ARG A 222 10.15 -5.37 5.81
CA ARG A 222 10.06 -6.82 5.56
C ARG A 222 8.68 -7.24 5.08
N ILE A 223 7.60 -6.84 5.80
CA ILE A 223 6.24 -7.31 5.51
C ILE A 223 5.51 -6.43 4.48
N GLY A 224 5.92 -5.19 4.32
CA GLY A 224 5.25 -4.20 3.47
C GLY A 224 5.00 -4.65 2.03
N PRO A 225 5.94 -5.28 1.33
CA PRO A 225 5.71 -5.81 -0.01
C PRO A 225 4.51 -6.76 -0.06
N ARG A 226 4.43 -7.74 0.83
CA ARG A 226 3.28 -8.66 0.91
C ARG A 226 1.96 -7.92 1.18
N LEU A 227 1.94 -7.01 2.15
CA LEU A 227 0.70 -6.28 2.51
C LEU A 227 0.12 -5.51 1.32
N ARG A 228 0.95 -5.07 0.37
CA ARG A 228 0.49 -4.38 -0.84
C ARG A 228 -0.22 -5.29 -1.82
N LEU A 229 -0.02 -6.59 -1.74
CA LEU A 229 -0.61 -7.60 -2.62
C LEU A 229 -1.98 -8.07 -2.12
N VAL A 230 -2.28 -7.93 -0.82
CA VAL A 230 -3.58 -8.29 -0.24
C VAL A 230 -4.68 -7.45 -0.88
N GLY A 231 -5.72 -8.10 -1.38
CA GLY A 231 -6.83 -7.47 -2.11
C GLY A 231 -6.49 -7.11 -3.56
N ARG A 232 -5.39 -7.63 -4.11
CA ARG A 232 -5.06 -7.56 -5.54
C ARG A 232 -5.42 -8.88 -6.22
N GLY A 233 -5.56 -8.86 -7.56
CA GLY A 233 -5.99 -10.04 -8.31
C GLY A 233 -7.50 -10.24 -8.21
N ARG A 234 -8.24 -9.43 -8.95
CA ARG A 234 -9.69 -9.63 -9.18
C ARG A 234 -9.91 -10.72 -10.21
#